data_9c4eb947997a4ceb84fe086955bce448
#
_entry.id   9c4eb947997a4ceb84fe086955bce448
#
_cell.length_a   1.000
_cell.length_b   1.000
_cell.length_c   1.000
_cell.angle_alpha   90.00
_cell.angle_beta   90.00
_cell.angle_gamma   90.00
#
_symmetry.space_group_name_H-M   'P 1'
#
loop_
_entity.id
_entity.type
_entity.pdbx_description
1 polymer ?
#
loop_
_entity_poly.entity_id
_entity_poly.type
_entity_poly.pdbx_seq_one_letter_code
_entity_poly.pdbx_strand_id
1 'polypeptide(L)'
;MSLTIRYRLGGIEQIDVTEPLWQKQKAYHLKIDTINPECFNGIEFSTRMQQLKDKAESLIAILAEDSEAKEIVAYCLATINAAKLGEVDSVYVEEPYRGQGIGTELIRIALNWMEENKASKTKIHVLESNQQALKLYRALGFKVRQLEMIRDNNSESSEDESR
;
A
#
# COMPACT_ATOMS: atom_id res chain seq x y z
N MET A 1 26.84 3.79 -11.31
CA MET A 1 26.71 2.74 -10.31
C MET A 1 25.42 1.97 -10.56
N SER A 2 25.47 0.68 -10.53
CA SER A 2 24.28 -0.16 -10.73
C SER A 2 23.56 -0.29 -9.38
N LEU A 3 22.30 0.13 -9.31
CA LEU A 3 21.45 -0.05 -8.13
C LEU A 3 21.29 -1.56 -7.88
N THR A 4 21.67 -2.02 -6.72
CA THR A 4 21.53 -3.42 -6.32
C THR A 4 20.51 -3.54 -5.20
N ILE A 5 19.30 -3.99 -5.54
CA ILE A 5 18.23 -4.20 -4.57
C ILE A 5 18.22 -5.66 -4.12
N ARG A 6 18.20 -5.84 -2.79
CA ARG A 6 18.00 -7.13 -2.14
C ARG A 6 16.59 -7.17 -1.55
N TYR A 7 15.85 -8.23 -1.83
CA TYR A 7 14.54 -8.45 -1.24
C TYR A 7 14.66 -9.41 -0.06
N ARG A 8 14.10 -9.03 1.07
CA ARG A 8 14.03 -9.85 2.29
C ARG A 8 12.58 -10.12 2.62
N LEU A 9 12.27 -11.38 2.89
CA LEU A 9 10.94 -11.84 3.26
C LEU A 9 10.96 -12.21 4.74
N GLY A 10 9.91 -11.82 5.45
CA GLY A 10 9.73 -12.16 6.87
C GLY A 10 8.27 -12.08 7.25
N GLY A 11 8.00 -12.37 8.50
CA GLY A 11 6.67 -12.32 9.08
C GLY A 11 6.47 -11.06 9.92
N ILE A 12 5.71 -11.28 10.99
CA ILE A 12 5.28 -10.24 11.93
C ILE A 12 6.46 -9.52 12.60
N GLU A 13 7.58 -10.20 12.76
CA GLU A 13 8.79 -9.68 13.38
C GLU A 13 9.47 -8.56 12.56
N GLN A 14 9.14 -8.45 11.26
CA GLN A 14 9.70 -7.43 10.37
C GLN A 14 8.78 -6.23 10.17
N ILE A 15 7.59 -6.24 10.74
CA ILE A 15 6.62 -5.15 10.53
C ILE A 15 7.17 -3.81 11.04
N ASP A 16 7.73 -3.77 12.23
CA ASP A 16 8.16 -2.52 12.87
C ASP A 16 9.23 -1.77 12.07
N VAL A 17 10.03 -2.52 11.30
CA VAL A 17 11.05 -1.94 10.41
C VAL A 17 10.42 -1.11 9.28
N THR A 18 9.15 -1.34 8.95
CA THR A 18 8.45 -0.61 7.88
C THR A 18 7.93 0.76 8.34
N GLU A 19 7.90 1.06 9.63
CA GLU A 19 7.26 2.26 10.16
C GLU A 19 7.75 3.57 9.52
N PRO A 20 9.07 3.82 9.34
CA PRO A 20 9.53 5.06 8.72
C PRO A 20 8.98 5.26 7.30
N LEU A 21 8.93 4.19 6.50
CA LEU A 21 8.39 4.23 5.16
C LEU A 21 6.87 4.33 5.16
N TRP A 22 6.20 3.68 6.11
CA TRP A 22 4.76 3.79 6.28
C TRP A 22 4.33 5.24 6.61
N GLN A 23 5.09 5.95 7.45
CA GLN A 23 4.84 7.36 7.72
C GLN A 23 4.97 8.23 6.46
N LYS A 24 5.96 7.96 5.63
CA LYS A 24 6.12 8.62 4.33
C LYS A 24 4.98 8.28 3.36
N GLN A 25 4.54 7.04 3.34
CA GLN A 25 3.39 6.63 2.54
C GLN A 25 2.11 7.35 2.98
N LYS A 26 1.88 7.46 4.28
CA LYS A 26 0.75 8.20 4.84
C LYS A 26 0.78 9.67 4.40
N ALA A 27 1.94 10.33 4.52
CA ALA A 27 2.13 11.70 4.05
C ALA A 27 1.88 11.85 2.55
N TYR A 28 2.30 10.88 1.76
CA TYR A 28 2.04 10.85 0.31
C TYR A 28 0.55 10.73 0.01
N HIS A 29 -0.19 9.85 0.69
CA HIS A 29 -1.64 9.72 0.54
C HIS A 29 -2.38 11.00 0.91
N LEU A 30 -2.02 11.66 2.03
CA LEU A 30 -2.55 12.97 2.42
C LEU A 30 -2.38 14.02 1.31
N LYS A 31 -1.28 13.97 0.58
CA LYS A 31 -0.98 14.91 -0.49
C LYS A 31 -1.78 14.64 -1.77
N ILE A 32 -1.99 13.37 -2.13
CA ILE A 32 -2.63 12.99 -3.39
C ILE A 32 -4.13 12.79 -3.29
N ASP A 33 -4.67 12.52 -2.10
CA ASP A 33 -6.12 12.46 -1.88
C ASP A 33 -6.69 13.87 -1.75
N THR A 34 -7.22 14.38 -2.84
CA THR A 34 -7.81 15.73 -2.88
C THR A 34 -9.29 15.74 -2.50
N ILE A 35 -9.88 14.56 -2.26
CA ILE A 35 -11.32 14.40 -1.99
C ILE A 35 -11.59 14.23 -0.50
N ASN A 36 -10.83 13.38 0.17
CA ASN A 36 -11.03 13.05 1.58
C ASN A 36 -9.70 12.79 2.31
N PRO A 37 -8.73 13.74 2.27
CA PRO A 37 -7.42 13.54 2.87
C PRO A 37 -7.50 13.31 4.39
N GLU A 38 -8.49 13.86 5.06
CA GLU A 38 -8.68 13.73 6.51
C GLU A 38 -8.92 12.28 6.96
N CYS A 39 -9.30 11.36 6.08
CA CYS A 39 -9.43 9.95 6.42
C CYS A 39 -8.10 9.31 6.86
N PHE A 40 -6.97 9.92 6.51
CA PHE A 40 -5.63 9.49 6.94
C PHE A 40 -5.19 10.13 8.26
N ASN A 41 -5.88 11.18 8.73
CA ASN A 41 -5.56 11.83 9.99
C ASN A 41 -5.87 10.91 11.17
N GLY A 42 -5.00 10.93 12.18
CA GLY A 42 -5.20 10.14 13.39
C GLY A 42 -4.97 8.62 13.24
N ILE A 43 -4.62 8.14 12.06
CA ILE A 43 -4.23 6.74 11.89
C ILE A 43 -2.81 6.57 12.45
N GLU A 44 -2.70 5.76 13.51
CA GLU A 44 -1.44 5.40 14.14
C GLU A 44 -0.89 4.10 13.54
N PHE A 45 0.42 4.02 13.36
CA PHE A 45 1.09 2.83 12.83
C PHE A 45 0.76 1.57 13.66
N SER A 46 0.89 1.65 14.97
CA SER A 46 0.63 0.53 15.88
C SER A 46 -0.80 0.01 15.76
N THR A 47 -1.78 0.92 15.71
CA THR A 47 -3.20 0.56 15.54
C THR A 47 -3.43 -0.12 14.20
N ARG A 48 -2.87 0.44 13.12
CA ARG A 48 -3.00 -0.15 11.79
C ARG A 48 -2.37 -1.54 11.70
N MET A 49 -1.18 -1.72 12.28
CA MET A 49 -0.51 -3.02 12.30
C MET A 49 -1.27 -4.04 13.14
N GLN A 50 -1.88 -3.62 14.26
CA GLN A 50 -2.72 -4.51 15.04
C GLN A 50 -3.95 -4.97 14.25
N GLN A 51 -4.60 -4.09 13.51
CA GLN A 51 -5.71 -4.46 12.61
C GLN A 51 -5.30 -5.48 11.55
N LEU A 52 -4.09 -5.37 10.99
CA LEU A 52 -3.57 -6.36 10.04
C LEU A 52 -3.36 -7.71 10.72
N LYS A 53 -2.78 -7.72 11.90
CA LYS A 53 -2.56 -8.94 12.69
C LYS A 53 -3.87 -9.64 13.05
N ASP A 54 -4.89 -8.87 13.45
CA ASP A 54 -6.18 -9.40 13.87
C ASP A 54 -6.97 -10.05 12.73
N LYS A 55 -6.88 -9.52 11.52
CA LYS A 55 -7.60 -10.07 10.36
C LYS A 55 -6.86 -11.22 9.66
N ALA A 56 -5.55 -11.32 9.83
CA ALA A 56 -4.71 -12.22 9.07
C ALA A 56 -4.65 -13.62 9.71
N GLU A 57 -4.86 -14.66 8.91
CA GLU A 57 -4.43 -16.01 9.22
C GLU A 57 -2.93 -16.20 8.90
N SER A 58 -2.47 -15.55 7.83
CA SER A 58 -1.07 -15.51 7.43
C SER A 58 -0.70 -14.09 6.98
N LEU A 59 0.53 -13.68 7.28
CA LEU A 59 1.07 -12.37 6.95
C LEU A 59 2.50 -12.48 6.46
N ILE A 60 2.85 -11.70 5.45
CA ILE A 60 4.21 -11.53 4.95
C ILE A 60 4.59 -10.06 4.93
N ALA A 61 5.82 -9.76 5.36
CA ALA A 61 6.48 -8.49 5.16
C ALA A 61 7.64 -8.68 4.17
N ILE A 62 7.64 -7.90 3.11
CA ILE A 62 8.66 -7.94 2.06
C ILE A 62 9.37 -6.60 2.08
N LEU A 63 10.68 -6.63 2.28
CA LEU A 63 11.52 -5.43 2.37
C LEU A 63 12.46 -5.39 1.17
N ALA A 64 12.57 -4.24 0.52
CA ALA A 64 13.58 -3.97 -0.50
C ALA A 64 14.67 -3.09 0.09
N GLU A 65 15.90 -3.60 0.09
CA GLU A 65 17.08 -2.95 0.64
C GLU A 65 18.04 -2.56 -0.48
N ASP A 66 18.46 -1.31 -0.50
CA ASP A 66 19.61 -0.89 -1.29
C ASP A 66 20.89 -1.45 -0.64
N SER A 67 21.54 -2.38 -1.34
CA SER A 67 22.70 -3.09 -0.80
C SER A 67 23.94 -2.20 -0.62
N GLU A 68 24.03 -1.09 -1.34
CA GLU A 68 25.12 -0.12 -1.21
C GLU A 68 24.87 0.85 -0.05
N ALA A 69 23.68 1.45 -0.01
CA ALA A 69 23.28 2.37 1.06
C ALA A 69 23.00 1.64 2.38
N LYS A 70 22.70 0.34 2.35
CA LYS A 70 22.25 -0.49 3.48
C LYS A 70 21.00 0.07 4.15
N GLU A 71 20.11 0.59 3.34
CA GLU A 71 18.84 1.20 3.75
C GLU A 71 17.65 0.46 3.14
N ILE A 72 16.57 0.36 3.90
CA ILE A 72 15.29 -0.14 3.38
C ILE A 72 14.64 0.99 2.62
N VAL A 73 14.42 0.79 1.32
CA VAL A 73 13.95 1.81 0.39
C VAL A 73 12.53 1.55 -0.12
N ALA A 74 12.00 0.36 0.15
CA ALA A 74 10.64 0.00 -0.19
C ALA A 74 10.16 -1.17 0.66
N TYR A 75 8.84 -1.33 0.76
CA TYR A 75 8.24 -2.46 1.46
C TYR A 75 6.88 -2.85 0.87
N CYS A 76 6.47 -4.06 1.17
CA CYS A 76 5.12 -4.54 0.94
C CYS A 76 4.66 -5.38 2.14
N LEU A 77 3.44 -5.13 2.61
CA LEU A 77 2.74 -5.97 3.58
C LEU A 77 1.58 -6.64 2.89
N ALA A 78 1.44 -7.94 3.07
CA ALA A 78 0.35 -8.70 2.49
C ALA A 78 -0.18 -9.71 3.49
N THR A 79 -1.48 -9.97 3.43
CA THR A 79 -2.19 -10.87 4.33
C THR A 79 -3.06 -11.84 3.57
N ILE A 80 -3.33 -12.99 4.18
CA ILE A 80 -4.38 -13.94 3.77
C ILE A 80 -5.27 -14.15 4.99
N ASN A 81 -6.57 -13.99 4.84
CA ASN A 81 -7.52 -14.20 5.92
C ASN A 81 -8.04 -15.66 5.96
N ALA A 82 -8.85 -15.99 6.97
CA ALA A 82 -9.41 -17.32 7.15
C ALA A 82 -10.28 -17.81 5.97
N ALA A 83 -10.86 -16.89 5.18
CA ALA A 83 -11.61 -17.22 3.98
C ALA A 83 -10.71 -17.42 2.74
N LYS A 84 -9.38 -17.47 2.91
CA LYS A 84 -8.40 -17.56 1.83
C LYS A 84 -8.47 -16.40 0.82
N LEU A 85 -8.84 -15.22 1.29
CA LEU A 85 -8.72 -14.00 0.51
C LEU A 85 -7.38 -13.32 0.84
N GLY A 86 -6.57 -13.10 -0.19
CA GLY A 86 -5.35 -12.34 -0.11
C GLY A 86 -5.61 -10.84 -0.24
N GLU A 87 -4.78 -10.04 0.41
CA GLU A 87 -4.77 -8.60 0.28
C GLU A 87 -3.34 -8.06 0.29
N VAL A 88 -3.02 -7.21 -0.68
CA VAL A 88 -1.84 -6.36 -0.60
C VAL A 88 -2.26 -5.15 0.24
N ASP A 89 -1.87 -5.17 1.51
CA ASP A 89 -2.35 -4.21 2.51
C ASP A 89 -1.63 -2.87 2.46
N SER A 90 -0.36 -2.91 2.08
CA SER A 90 0.48 -1.72 2.02
C SER A 90 1.67 -1.99 1.09
N VAL A 91 1.97 -1.05 0.22
CA VAL A 91 3.17 -1.06 -0.62
C VAL A 91 3.64 0.37 -0.84
N TYR A 92 4.93 0.60 -0.65
CA TYR A 92 5.54 1.91 -0.83
C TYR A 92 6.97 1.79 -1.32
N VAL A 93 7.34 2.66 -2.23
CA VAL A 93 8.71 2.81 -2.73
C VAL A 93 9.12 4.27 -2.53
N GLU A 94 10.28 4.48 -1.92
CA GLU A 94 10.88 5.81 -1.77
C GLU A 94 11.00 6.52 -3.12
N GLU A 95 10.72 7.81 -3.13
CA GLU A 95 10.64 8.60 -4.36
C GLU A 95 11.88 8.45 -5.28
N PRO A 96 13.13 8.53 -4.76
CA PRO A 96 14.32 8.38 -5.61
C PRO A 96 14.46 7.00 -6.27
N TYR A 97 13.77 5.99 -5.74
CA TYR A 97 13.85 4.60 -6.20
C TYR A 97 12.68 4.19 -7.10
N ARG A 98 11.74 5.09 -7.37
CA ARG A 98 10.58 4.82 -8.23
C ARG A 98 10.99 4.71 -9.70
N GLY A 99 10.15 4.02 -10.48
CA GLY A 99 10.37 3.83 -11.92
C GLY A 99 11.45 2.80 -12.27
N GLN A 100 11.95 2.04 -11.29
CA GLN A 100 13.00 1.04 -11.45
C GLN A 100 12.52 -0.40 -11.27
N GLY A 101 11.20 -0.61 -11.25
CA GLY A 101 10.60 -1.94 -11.16
C GLY A 101 10.49 -2.51 -9.74
N ILE A 102 10.93 -1.79 -8.70
CA ILE A 102 10.93 -2.28 -7.32
C ILE A 102 9.50 -2.57 -6.84
N GLY A 103 8.55 -1.66 -7.08
CA GLY A 103 7.15 -1.86 -6.70
C GLY A 103 6.51 -3.06 -7.41
N THR A 104 6.82 -3.25 -8.68
CA THR A 104 6.38 -4.41 -9.47
C THR A 104 6.90 -5.71 -8.85
N GLU A 105 8.18 -5.74 -8.49
CA GLU A 105 8.79 -6.95 -7.92
C GLU A 105 8.23 -7.26 -6.52
N LEU A 106 8.04 -6.26 -5.67
CA LEU A 106 7.42 -6.42 -4.35
C LEU A 106 6.03 -7.07 -4.46
N ILE A 107 5.20 -6.58 -5.38
CA ILE A 107 3.85 -7.12 -5.56
C ILE A 107 3.91 -8.51 -6.19
N ARG A 108 4.84 -8.77 -7.13
CA ARG A 108 5.02 -10.10 -7.71
C ARG A 108 5.42 -11.13 -6.65
N ILE A 109 6.31 -10.77 -5.74
CA ILE A 109 6.68 -11.63 -4.60
C ILE A 109 5.46 -11.91 -3.72
N ALA A 110 4.66 -10.87 -3.41
CA ALA A 110 3.45 -11.03 -2.61
C ALA A 110 2.41 -11.94 -3.30
N LEU A 111 2.20 -11.77 -4.61
CA LEU A 111 1.28 -12.60 -5.38
C LEU A 111 1.73 -14.06 -5.42
N ASN A 112 3.01 -14.32 -5.65
CA ASN A 112 3.57 -15.68 -5.62
C ASN A 112 3.37 -16.33 -4.24
N TRP A 113 3.65 -15.60 -3.16
CA TRP A 113 3.41 -16.07 -1.79
C TRP A 113 1.92 -16.39 -1.56
N MET A 114 1.02 -15.58 -2.06
CA MET A 114 -0.42 -15.84 -1.97
C MET A 114 -0.84 -17.10 -2.72
N GLU A 115 -0.31 -17.31 -3.92
CA GLU A 115 -0.56 -18.54 -4.71
C GLU A 115 -0.05 -19.78 -4.00
N GLU A 116 1.17 -19.76 -3.49
CA GLU A 116 1.77 -20.86 -2.70
C GLU A 116 0.95 -21.20 -1.46
N ASN A 117 0.35 -20.19 -0.82
CA ASN A 117 -0.53 -20.34 0.33
C ASN A 117 -2.03 -20.51 -0.02
N LYS A 118 -2.32 -20.74 -1.31
CA LYS A 118 -3.66 -21.08 -1.83
C LYS A 118 -4.71 -20.00 -1.59
N ALA A 119 -4.33 -18.75 -1.65
CA ALA A 119 -5.30 -17.66 -1.70
C ALA A 119 -6.15 -17.77 -2.98
N SER A 120 -7.45 -17.72 -2.84
CA SER A 120 -8.38 -17.88 -3.97
C SER A 120 -8.47 -16.63 -4.84
N LYS A 121 -8.28 -15.47 -4.24
CA LYS A 121 -8.30 -14.15 -4.89
C LYS A 121 -7.38 -13.22 -4.13
N THR A 122 -6.89 -12.20 -4.82
CA THR A 122 -6.11 -11.11 -4.22
C THR A 122 -6.78 -9.78 -4.52
N LYS A 123 -6.91 -8.94 -3.51
CA LYS A 123 -7.40 -7.57 -3.64
C LYS A 123 -6.33 -6.56 -3.24
N ILE A 124 -6.49 -5.35 -3.74
CA ILE A 124 -5.70 -4.18 -3.36
C ILE A 124 -6.60 -2.95 -3.36
N HIS A 125 -6.40 -2.05 -2.41
CA HIS A 125 -7.04 -0.75 -2.41
C HIS A 125 -6.09 0.31 -2.97
N VAL A 126 -6.62 1.20 -3.78
CA VAL A 126 -5.84 2.27 -4.40
C VAL A 126 -6.70 3.52 -4.54
N LEU A 127 -6.12 4.67 -4.25
CA LEU A 127 -6.78 5.95 -4.52
C LEU A 127 -6.86 6.17 -6.03
N GLU A 128 -7.99 6.66 -6.51
CA GLU A 128 -8.19 6.98 -7.92
C GLU A 128 -7.15 8.01 -8.41
N SER A 129 -6.77 8.96 -7.57
CA SER A 129 -5.72 9.95 -7.83
C SER A 129 -4.32 9.34 -7.98
N ASN A 130 -4.07 8.12 -7.52
CA ASN A 130 -2.81 7.43 -7.66
C ASN A 130 -2.72 6.67 -9.00
N GLN A 131 -2.62 7.43 -10.09
CA GLN A 131 -2.66 6.88 -11.45
C GLN A 131 -1.45 5.98 -11.77
N GLN A 132 -0.29 6.24 -11.18
CA GLN A 132 0.89 5.35 -11.33
C GLN A 132 0.63 3.97 -10.73
N ALA A 133 0.07 3.91 -9.54
CA ALA A 133 -0.28 2.65 -8.88
C ALA A 133 -1.37 1.90 -9.67
N LEU A 134 -2.42 2.61 -10.12
CA LEU A 134 -3.47 2.02 -10.95
C LEU A 134 -2.92 1.38 -12.22
N LYS A 135 -1.99 2.06 -12.91
CA LYS A 135 -1.33 1.53 -14.11
C LYS A 135 -0.54 0.25 -13.80
N LEU A 136 0.22 0.26 -12.69
CA LEU A 136 1.00 -0.87 -12.24
C LEU A 136 0.10 -2.07 -11.93
N TYR A 137 -0.97 -1.86 -11.15
CA TYR A 137 -1.84 -2.95 -10.74
C TYR A 137 -2.61 -3.55 -11.92
N ARG A 138 -3.06 -2.73 -12.86
CA ARG A 138 -3.66 -3.23 -14.11
C ARG A 138 -2.69 -4.08 -14.93
N ALA A 139 -1.43 -3.67 -15.02
CA ALA A 139 -0.38 -4.45 -15.70
C ALA A 139 -0.12 -5.80 -15.04
N LEU A 140 -0.35 -5.92 -13.72
CA LEU A 140 -0.26 -7.15 -12.95
C LEU A 140 -1.55 -7.98 -12.93
N GLY A 141 -2.57 -7.60 -13.70
CA GLY A 141 -3.81 -8.35 -13.86
C GLY A 141 -4.93 -7.96 -12.90
N PHE A 142 -4.76 -6.95 -12.07
CA PHE A 142 -5.85 -6.43 -11.24
C PHE A 142 -6.89 -5.70 -12.10
N LYS A 143 -8.16 -5.86 -11.73
CA LYS A 143 -9.29 -5.19 -12.35
C LYS A 143 -10.06 -4.39 -11.31
N VAL A 144 -10.53 -3.22 -11.70
CA VAL A 144 -11.40 -2.42 -10.82
C VAL A 144 -12.70 -3.20 -10.58
N ARG A 145 -13.00 -3.41 -9.31
CA ARG A 145 -14.23 -4.10 -8.89
C ARG A 145 -15.26 -3.15 -8.30
N GLN A 146 -14.81 -2.14 -7.56
CA GLN A 146 -15.67 -1.24 -6.80
C GLN A 146 -15.08 0.17 -6.84
N LEU A 147 -15.95 1.15 -6.88
CA LEU A 147 -15.60 2.56 -6.74
C LEU A 147 -16.26 3.11 -5.49
N GLU A 148 -15.51 3.85 -4.69
CA GLU A 148 -16.04 4.69 -3.62
C GLU A 148 -16.17 6.13 -4.14
N MET A 149 -17.32 6.72 -3.96
CA MET A 149 -17.63 8.08 -4.39
C MET A 149 -18.04 8.90 -3.17
N ILE A 150 -17.41 10.06 -2.97
CA ILE A 150 -17.69 10.95 -1.86
C ILE A 150 -18.20 12.27 -2.39
N ARG A 151 -19.29 12.78 -1.79
CA ARG A 151 -19.82 14.12 -2.01
C ARG A 151 -19.67 14.92 -0.71
N ASP A 152 -19.02 16.07 -0.80
CA ASP A 152 -19.00 17.01 0.33
C ASP A 152 -20.33 17.76 0.38
N ASN A 153 -21.10 17.55 1.44
CA ASN A 153 -22.39 18.19 1.63
C ASN A 153 -22.30 19.59 2.27
N ASN A 154 -21.12 20.02 2.69
CA ASN A 154 -20.88 21.33 3.29
C ASN A 154 -20.46 22.41 2.29
N SER A 155 -20.23 22.06 1.02
CA SER A 155 -19.76 22.99 -0.01
C SER A 155 -20.87 23.87 -0.65
N GLU A 156 -22.16 23.66 -0.32
CA GLU A 156 -23.31 24.40 -0.93
C GLU A 156 -23.78 25.64 -0.15
N SER A 157 -23.05 26.12 0.87
CA SER A 157 -23.50 27.27 1.68
C SER A 157 -22.85 28.62 1.36
N SER A 158 -22.20 28.80 0.19
CA SER A 158 -21.53 30.05 -0.16
C SER A 158 -21.99 30.74 -1.46
N GLU A 159 -23.10 30.32 -2.07
CA GLU A 159 -23.63 30.99 -3.25
C GLU A 159 -25.14 31.32 -3.10
N ASP A 160 -25.54 32.12 -2.11
CA ASP A 160 -26.79 32.88 -2.21
C ASP A 160 -26.89 34.02 -1.17
N GLU A 161 -25.91 34.91 -1.10
CA GLU A 161 -26.08 36.24 -0.49
C GLU A 161 -25.57 37.33 -1.45
N SER A 162 -26.18 37.44 -2.62
CA SER A 162 -26.07 38.62 -3.49
C SER A 162 -27.27 38.72 -4.43
N ARG A 163 -28.43 39.06 -3.84
CA ARG A 163 -29.52 39.73 -4.61
C ARG A 163 -30.26 40.68 -3.71
#